data_fac6aad6a6bac52abef84f4cf2142a9a
#
_entry.id   fac6aad6a6bac52abef84f4cf2142a9a
#
_cell.length_a   1.000
_cell.length_b   1.000
_cell.length_c   1.000
_cell.angle_alpha   90.00
_cell.angle_beta   90.00
_cell.angle_gamma   90.00
#
_symmetry.space_group_name_H-M   'P 1'
#
loop_
_entity.id
_entity.type
_entity.pdbx_description
1 polymer ?
#
loop_
_entity_poly.entity_id
_entity_poly.type
_entity_poly.pdbx_seq_one_letter_code
_entity_poly.pdbx_strand_id
1 'polypeptide(L)'
;MPRFFIHTNNPTEAGVQDDQGMEFASIHDAKCQAVAYAGRLLAEVAETFWDTADFELTVTDENGLILFTMRMVGTEAPAIRKSSRPR
;
A
#
# COMPACT_ATOMS: atom_id res chain seq x y z
N MET A 1 23.18 -9.13 2.06
CA MET A 1 21.95 -9.11 1.28
C MET A 1 21.44 -7.69 1.19
N PRO A 2 20.81 -7.32 0.09
CA PRO A 2 20.32 -5.94 -0.04
C PRO A 2 19.22 -5.63 0.96
N ARG A 3 19.16 -4.40 1.38
CA ARG A 3 18.15 -3.95 2.32
C ARG A 3 17.12 -3.12 1.57
N PHE A 4 15.87 -3.39 1.81
CA PHE A 4 14.76 -2.72 1.15
C PHE A 4 13.91 -1.99 2.19
N PHE A 5 13.35 -0.87 1.78
CA PHE A 5 12.53 -0.04 2.65
C PHE A 5 11.15 0.08 2.06
N ILE A 6 10.12 -0.14 2.87
CA ILE A 6 8.73 -0.14 2.43
C ILE A 6 8.05 1.09 3.00
N HIS A 7 7.52 1.92 2.10
CA HIS A 7 6.83 3.14 2.48
C HIS A 7 5.38 3.03 2.03
N THR A 8 4.45 3.43 2.89
CA THR A 8 3.04 3.43 2.52
C THR A 8 2.52 4.85 2.50
N ASN A 9 1.56 5.08 1.61
CA ASN A 9 0.87 6.34 1.52
C ASN A 9 -0.61 6.05 1.52
N ASN A 10 -1.22 6.12 2.70
CA ASN A 10 -2.64 5.90 2.86
C ASN A 10 -3.25 7.22 3.32
N PRO A 11 -4.04 7.88 2.48
CA PRO A 11 -4.57 9.20 2.82
C PRO A 11 -5.47 9.23 4.05
N THR A 12 -6.04 8.10 4.45
CA THR A 12 -6.88 8.07 5.65
C THR A 12 -6.07 7.96 6.93
N GLU A 13 -4.77 7.75 6.81
CA GLU A 13 -3.85 7.67 7.93
C GLU A 13 -2.56 8.35 7.56
N ALA A 14 -1.79 8.74 8.55
CA ALA A 14 -0.49 9.31 8.26
C ALA A 14 0.36 8.31 7.49
N GLY A 15 1.04 8.77 6.47
CA GLY A 15 1.92 7.91 5.72
C GLY A 15 2.98 7.32 6.63
N VAL A 16 3.31 6.07 6.39
CA VAL A 16 4.32 5.37 7.17
C VAL A 16 5.60 5.30 6.36
N GLN A 17 6.68 5.78 6.93
CA GLN A 17 8.00 5.66 6.34
C GLN A 17 8.80 4.65 7.13
N ASP A 18 9.35 3.69 6.41
CA ASP A 18 10.19 2.67 7.01
C ASP A 18 11.62 3.19 7.05
N ASP A 19 12.15 3.38 8.24
CA ASP A 19 13.53 3.85 8.39
C ASP A 19 14.48 2.75 8.83
N GLN A 20 13.99 1.54 9.01
CA GLN A 20 14.83 0.40 9.40
C GLN A 20 15.09 -0.56 8.25
N GLY A 21 14.08 -0.78 7.43
CA GLY A 21 14.20 -1.66 6.30
C GLY A 21 14.20 -3.13 6.67
N MET A 22 14.21 -3.96 5.65
CA MET A 22 14.31 -5.41 5.79
C MET A 22 15.23 -5.95 4.71
N GLU A 23 15.91 -7.02 5.02
CA GLU A 23 16.80 -7.65 4.06
C GLU A 23 16.09 -8.80 3.38
N PHE A 24 16.21 -8.86 2.06
CA PHE A 24 15.65 -9.94 1.27
C PHE A 24 16.72 -10.48 0.34
N ALA A 25 16.58 -11.76 0.00
CA ALA A 25 17.55 -12.40 -0.86
C ALA A 25 17.49 -11.89 -2.30
N SER A 26 16.33 -11.41 -2.72
CA SER A 26 16.15 -10.99 -4.10
C SER A 26 15.00 -10.01 -4.22
N ILE A 27 14.92 -9.35 -5.37
CA ILE A 27 13.78 -8.49 -5.70
C ILE A 27 12.48 -9.30 -5.70
N HIS A 28 12.54 -10.54 -6.16
CA HIS A 28 11.35 -11.38 -6.17
C HIS A 28 10.83 -11.59 -4.75
N ASP A 29 11.72 -11.90 -3.81
CA ASP A 29 11.32 -12.08 -2.42
C ASP A 29 10.73 -10.79 -1.86
N ALA A 30 11.34 -9.66 -2.19
CA ALA A 30 10.83 -8.37 -1.73
C ALA A 30 9.43 -8.12 -2.27
N LYS A 31 9.18 -8.46 -3.54
CA LYS A 31 7.86 -8.29 -4.12
C LYS A 31 6.82 -9.15 -3.44
N CYS A 32 7.17 -10.40 -3.14
CA CYS A 32 6.25 -11.29 -2.45
C CYS A 32 5.90 -10.77 -1.05
N GLN A 33 6.91 -10.29 -0.34
CA GLN A 33 6.67 -9.75 1.00
C GLN A 33 5.88 -8.45 0.94
N ALA A 34 6.09 -7.65 -0.09
CA ALA A 34 5.33 -6.43 -0.25
C ALA A 34 3.84 -6.72 -0.42
N VAL A 35 3.50 -7.75 -1.19
CA VAL A 35 2.10 -8.15 -1.37
C VAL A 35 1.50 -8.60 -0.03
N ALA A 36 2.23 -9.42 0.71
CA ALA A 36 1.74 -9.90 1.99
C ALA A 36 1.56 -8.74 2.97
N TYR A 37 2.49 -7.82 3.00
CA TYR A 37 2.42 -6.66 3.87
C TYR A 37 1.25 -5.77 3.50
N ALA A 38 1.07 -5.52 2.20
CA ALA A 38 -0.06 -4.70 1.72
C ALA A 38 -1.39 -5.34 2.12
N GLY A 39 -1.47 -6.67 2.02
CA GLY A 39 -2.70 -7.36 2.42
C GLY A 39 -3.04 -7.16 3.88
N ARG A 40 -2.03 -7.23 4.75
CA ARG A 40 -2.25 -7.01 6.17
C ARG A 40 -2.68 -5.58 6.45
N LEU A 41 -2.03 -4.61 5.81
CA LEU A 41 -2.38 -3.21 6.03
C LEU A 41 -3.78 -2.90 5.51
N LEU A 42 -4.13 -3.43 4.35
CA LEU A 42 -5.46 -3.20 3.80
C LEU A 42 -6.54 -3.79 4.69
N ALA A 43 -6.26 -4.93 5.31
CA ALA A 43 -7.21 -5.52 6.23
C ALA A 43 -7.45 -4.61 7.44
N GLU A 44 -6.42 -3.93 7.90
CA GLU A 44 -6.53 -3.04 9.04
C GLU A 44 -7.29 -1.76 8.72
N VAL A 45 -7.25 -1.32 7.47
CA VAL A 45 -7.92 -0.08 7.08
C VAL A 45 -9.18 -0.36 6.25
N ALA A 46 -9.72 -1.57 6.37
CA ALA A 46 -10.85 -1.96 5.53
C ALA A 46 -12.05 -1.01 5.69
N GLU A 47 -12.28 -0.51 6.89
CA GLU A 47 -13.44 0.36 7.12
C GLU A 47 -13.25 1.76 6.58
N THR A 48 -12.01 2.21 6.46
CA THR A 48 -11.74 3.58 6.03
C THR A 48 -11.18 3.67 4.62
N PHE A 49 -10.83 2.54 4.02
CA PHE A 49 -10.20 2.54 2.69
C PHE A 49 -11.04 3.33 1.69
N TRP A 50 -12.36 3.14 1.70
CA TRP A 50 -13.22 3.74 0.69
C TRP A 50 -13.40 5.24 0.87
N ASP A 51 -12.91 5.83 1.97
CA ASP A 51 -12.96 7.28 2.12
C ASP A 51 -12.15 7.97 1.02
N THR A 52 -11.02 7.38 0.63
CA THR A 52 -10.21 7.91 -0.47
C THR A 52 -10.07 6.91 -1.60
N ALA A 53 -10.28 5.64 -1.32
CA ALA A 53 -10.22 4.55 -2.30
C ALA A 53 -8.88 4.49 -3.01
N ASP A 54 -7.81 4.77 -2.29
CA ASP A 54 -6.46 4.83 -2.86
C ASP A 54 -5.47 4.40 -1.80
N PHE A 55 -4.62 3.44 -2.15
CA PHE A 55 -3.58 2.95 -1.27
C PHE A 55 -2.33 2.68 -2.11
N GLU A 56 -1.20 3.19 -1.67
CA GLU A 56 0.04 3.01 -2.41
C GLU A 56 1.13 2.54 -1.48
N LEU A 57 1.92 1.59 -1.96
CA LEU A 57 3.08 1.06 -1.25
C LEU A 57 4.26 1.14 -2.19
N THR A 58 5.35 1.75 -1.73
CA THR A 58 6.55 1.95 -2.53
C THR A 58 7.72 1.29 -1.82
N VAL A 59 8.52 0.55 -2.57
CA VAL A 59 9.71 -0.09 -2.03
C VAL A 59 10.93 0.56 -2.64
N THR A 60 11.86 0.97 -1.78
CA THR A 60 13.09 1.63 -2.20
C THR A 60 14.30 0.84 -1.72
N ASP A 61 15.46 1.15 -2.29
CA ASP A 61 16.72 0.60 -1.80
C ASP A 61 17.32 1.53 -0.73
N GLU A 62 18.54 1.23 -0.31
CA GLU A 62 19.23 1.99 0.71
C GLU A 62 19.49 3.44 0.31
N ASN A 63 19.55 3.70 -0.97
CA ASN A 63 19.82 5.02 -1.49
C ASN A 63 18.57 5.82 -1.81
N GLY A 64 17.41 5.26 -1.48
CA GLY A 64 16.15 5.92 -1.75
C GLY A 64 15.64 5.74 -3.16
N LEU A 65 16.30 4.90 -3.95
CA LEU A 65 15.84 4.64 -5.32
C LEU A 65 14.61 3.77 -5.31
N ILE A 66 13.55 4.21 -5.97
CA ILE A 66 12.31 3.46 -6.04
C ILE A 66 12.52 2.23 -6.92
N LEU A 67 12.29 1.06 -6.35
CA LEU A 67 12.45 -0.19 -7.08
C LEU A 67 11.13 -0.66 -7.67
N PHE A 68 10.04 -0.50 -6.92
CA PHE A 68 8.71 -0.78 -7.47
C PHE A 68 7.66 -0.14 -6.57
N THR A 69 6.46 -0.02 -7.13
CA THR A 69 5.32 0.56 -6.44
C THR A 69 4.11 -0.33 -6.68
N MET A 70 3.32 -0.56 -5.63
CA MET A 70 2.04 -1.22 -5.74
C MET A 70 0.96 -0.22 -5.40
N ARG A 71 -0.11 -0.24 -6.17
CA ARG A 71 -1.19 0.70 -5.92
C ARG A 71 -2.53 -0.02 -6.03
N MET A 72 -3.42 0.24 -5.08
CA MET A 72 -4.77 -0.27 -5.12
C MET A 72 -5.74 0.90 -5.14
N VAL A 73 -6.64 0.88 -6.11
CA VAL A 73 -7.62 1.94 -6.29
C VAL A 73 -8.99 1.29 -6.32
N GLY A 74 -9.91 1.84 -5.52
CA GLY A 74 -11.29 1.39 -5.56
C GLY A 74 -12.11 2.32 -6.43
N THR A 75 -13.03 1.75 -7.17
CA THR A 75 -13.92 2.53 -8.02
C THR A 75 -15.33 2.01 -7.85
N GLU A 76 -16.25 2.91 -7.59
CA GLU A 76 -17.66 2.54 -7.48
C GLU A 76 -18.36 2.79 -8.80
N ALA A 77 -19.20 1.83 -9.19
CA ALA A 77 -20.02 2.01 -10.37
C ALA A 77 -21.10 3.07 -10.11
N PRO A 78 -21.57 3.76 -11.13
CA PRO A 78 -22.60 4.79 -10.92
C PRO A 78 -23.84 4.25 -10.23
N ALA A 79 -24.20 3.00 -10.48
CA ALA A 79 -25.39 2.42 -9.85
C ALA A 79 -25.24 2.35 -8.34
N ILE A 80 -24.04 2.00 -7.84
CA ILE A 80 -23.78 1.93 -6.42
C ILE A 80 -23.78 3.31 -5.80
N ARG A 81 -23.21 4.29 -6.51
CA ARG A 81 -23.22 5.66 -5.99
C ARG A 81 -24.64 6.15 -5.79
N LYS A 82 -25.51 5.85 -6.74
CA LYS A 82 -26.90 6.26 -6.63
C LYS A 82 -27.58 5.59 -5.44
N SER A 83 -27.36 4.29 -5.27
CA SER A 83 -28.04 3.55 -4.22
C SER A 83 -27.39 3.74 -2.87
N SER A 84 -26.16 4.27 -2.81
CA SER A 84 -25.49 4.47 -1.54
C SER A 84 -25.83 5.79 -0.87
N ARG A 85 -26.67 6.57 -1.48
CA ARG A 85 -27.09 7.81 -0.83
C ARG A 85 -27.84 7.52 0.44
N PRO A 86 -27.83 8.46 1.38
CA PRO A 86 -28.60 8.25 2.59
C PRO A 86 -30.03 7.96 2.23
N ARG A 87 -30.57 7.01 2.88
CA ARG A 87 -31.92 6.57 2.65
C ARG A 87 -32.71 6.71 3.91
#